data_80a3af6a554a4afa0c099f48e36da430
#
_entry.id   80a3af6a554a4afa0c099f48e36da430
#
_cell.length_a   1.000
_cell.length_b   1.000
_cell.length_c   1.000
_cell.angle_alpha   90.00
_cell.angle_beta   90.00
_cell.angle_gamma   90.00
#
_symmetry.space_group_name_H-M   'P 1'
#
loop_
_entity.id
_entity.type
_entity.pdbx_description
1 polymer ?
#
loop_
_entity_poly.entity_id
_entity_poly.type
_entity_poly.pdbx_seq_one_letter_code
_entity_poly.pdbx_strand_id
1 'polypeptide(L)' 'EKLDEKEKMIIYMRYQLDYNQEAIAQRLGISQVQVSRLEKKIVTKLRTRLKDGG' A
#
# COMPACT_ATOMS: atom_id res chain seq x y z
N GLU A 1 -13.08 -0.39 6.92
CA GLU A 1 -12.80 -0.16 5.53
C GLU A 1 -11.87 -1.20 4.94
N LYS A 2 -12.21 -1.64 3.76
CA LYS A 2 -11.44 -2.68 3.10
C LYS A 2 -10.40 -2.07 2.19
N LEU A 3 -9.29 -2.78 2.04
CA LEU A 3 -8.28 -2.42 1.07
C LEU A 3 -8.72 -2.87 -0.31
N ASP A 4 -8.52 -2.02 -1.31
CA ASP A 4 -8.84 -2.42 -2.68
C ASP A 4 -7.72 -3.27 -3.27
N GLU A 5 -7.93 -3.76 -4.48
CA GLU A 5 -6.99 -4.67 -5.13
C GLU A 5 -5.60 -4.07 -5.27
N LYS A 6 -5.55 -2.80 -5.65
CA LYS A 6 -4.28 -2.12 -5.85
C LYS A 6 -3.53 -1.98 -4.53
N GLU A 7 -4.26 -1.65 -3.46
CA GLU A 7 -3.65 -1.52 -2.14
C GLU A 7 -3.12 -2.85 -1.64
N LYS A 8 -3.87 -3.92 -1.86
CA LYS A 8 -3.42 -5.25 -1.49
C LYS A 8 -2.16 -5.65 -2.23
N MET A 9 -2.08 -5.32 -3.51
CA MET A 9 -0.89 -5.61 -4.31
C MET A 9 0.32 -4.85 -3.80
N ILE A 10 0.13 -3.60 -3.41
CA ILE A 10 1.22 -2.80 -2.89
C ILE A 10 1.76 -3.42 -1.61
N ILE A 11 0.87 -3.83 -0.71
CA ILE A 11 1.28 -4.47 0.54
C ILE A 11 2.03 -5.75 0.25
N TYR A 12 1.51 -6.57 -0.66
CA TYR A 12 2.15 -7.82 -1.01
C TYR A 12 3.56 -7.59 -1.54
N MET A 13 3.71 -6.66 -2.48
CA MET A 13 5.01 -6.38 -3.07
C MET A 13 5.98 -5.80 -2.05
N ARG A 14 5.47 -4.98 -1.13
CA ARG A 14 6.31 -4.33 -0.16
C ARG A 14 6.81 -5.30 0.91
N TYR A 15 5.93 -6.12 1.44
CA TYR A 15 6.24 -6.96 2.59
C TYR A 15 6.57 -8.40 2.24
N GLN A 16 6.03 -8.94 1.18
CA GLN A 16 6.33 -10.31 0.77
C GLN A 16 7.49 -10.36 -0.22
N LEU A 17 7.53 -9.44 -1.17
CA LEU A 17 8.55 -9.43 -2.20
C LEU A 17 9.68 -8.45 -1.91
N ASP A 18 9.50 -7.64 -0.88
CA ASP A 18 10.52 -6.69 -0.43
C ASP A 18 10.92 -5.69 -1.50
N TYR A 19 9.94 -5.26 -2.30
CA TYR A 19 10.18 -4.24 -3.32
C TYR A 19 10.13 -2.85 -2.69
N ASN A 20 10.95 -1.93 -3.22
CA ASN A 20 10.87 -0.53 -2.81
C ASN A 20 9.78 0.17 -3.63
N GLN A 21 9.51 1.45 -3.30
CA GLN A 21 8.45 2.21 -3.96
C GLN A 21 8.66 2.30 -5.46
N GLU A 22 9.90 2.49 -5.86
CA GLU A 22 10.21 2.63 -7.27
C GLU A 22 9.89 1.34 -8.04
N ALA A 23 10.28 0.20 -7.47
CA ALA A 23 10.00 -1.08 -8.10
C ALA A 23 8.50 -1.35 -8.18
N ILE A 24 7.77 -1.00 -7.11
CA ILE A 24 6.32 -1.16 -7.10
C ILE A 24 5.68 -0.28 -8.18
N ALA A 25 6.14 0.96 -8.29
CA ALA A 25 5.62 1.88 -9.29
C ALA A 25 5.79 1.31 -10.70
N GLN A 26 6.96 0.76 -10.97
CA GLN A 26 7.23 0.16 -12.28
C GLN A 26 6.33 -1.02 -12.56
N ARG A 27 6.12 -1.87 -11.55
CA ARG A 27 5.27 -3.04 -11.72
C ARG A 27 3.81 -2.67 -11.98
N LEU A 28 3.35 -1.63 -11.32
CA LEU A 28 1.95 -1.21 -11.45
C LEU A 28 1.71 -0.21 -12.58
N GLY A 29 2.79 0.29 -13.19
CA GLY A 29 2.67 1.27 -14.26
C GLY A 29 2.18 2.61 -13.79
N ILE A 30 2.54 2.99 -12.57
CA ILE A 30 2.17 4.28 -12.00
C ILE A 30 3.44 4.98 -11.51
N SER A 31 3.30 6.22 -11.06
CA SER A 31 4.44 6.99 -10.58
C SER A 31 4.78 6.61 -9.14
N GLN A 32 6.02 6.87 -8.74
CA GLN A 32 6.45 6.64 -7.38
C GLN A 32 5.66 7.49 -6.40
N VAL A 33 5.29 8.70 -6.83
CA VAL A 33 4.48 9.59 -5.99
C VAL A 33 3.13 8.95 -5.67
N GLN A 34 2.53 8.29 -6.66
CA GLN A 34 1.26 7.59 -6.45
C GLN A 34 1.42 6.44 -5.49
N VAL A 35 2.51 5.68 -5.60
CA VAL A 35 2.77 4.59 -4.66
C VAL A 35 2.90 5.14 -3.25
N SER A 36 3.62 6.24 -3.09
CA SER A 36 3.80 6.86 -1.78
C SER A 36 2.47 7.28 -1.18
N ARG A 37 1.61 7.89 -1.99
CA ARG A 37 0.28 8.30 -1.53
C ARG A 37 -0.58 7.12 -1.15
N LEU A 38 -0.53 6.06 -1.94
CA LEU A 38 -1.30 4.86 -1.65
C LEU A 38 -0.81 4.19 -0.37
N GLU A 39 0.50 4.17 -0.15
CA GLU A 39 1.04 3.62 1.08
C GLU A 39 0.57 4.38 2.30
N LYS A 40 0.53 5.70 2.22
CA LYS A 40 0.01 6.51 3.32
C LYS A 40 -1.46 6.22 3.58
N LYS A 41 -2.22 6.06 2.52
CA LYS A 41 -3.63 5.73 2.62
C LYS A 41 -3.82 4.38 3.31
N ILE A 42 -3.00 3.40 2.92
CA ILE A 42 -3.05 2.07 3.51
C ILE A 42 -2.75 2.13 5.00
N VAL A 43 -1.70 2.85 5.38
CA VAL A 43 -1.33 2.99 6.78
C VAL A 43 -2.46 3.63 7.58
N THR A 44 -3.10 4.64 7.02
CA THR A 44 -4.22 5.30 7.66
C THR A 44 -5.38 4.34 7.88
N LYS A 45 -5.70 3.55 6.87
CA LYS A 45 -6.77 2.55 6.99
C LYS A 45 -6.46 1.51 8.06
N LEU A 46 -5.23 1.03 8.08
CA LEU A 46 -4.83 0.04 9.07
C LEU A 46 -4.85 0.59 10.47
N ARG A 47 -4.42 1.84 10.63
CA ARG A 47 -4.47 2.49 11.94
C ARG A 47 -5.89 2.62 12.45
N THR A 48 -6.79 3.03 11.58
CA THR A 48 -8.18 3.17 11.93
C THR A 48 -8.76 1.84 12.37
N ARG A 49 -8.45 0.77 11.65
CA ARG A 49 -8.94 -0.56 12.00
C ARG A 49 -8.43 -1.01 13.36
N LEU A 50 -7.13 -0.81 13.61
CA LEU A 50 -6.54 -1.18 14.88
C LEU A 50 -7.17 -0.41 16.04
N LYS A 51 -7.41 0.86 15.81
CA LYS A 51 -8.01 1.71 16.82
C LYS A 51 -9.43 1.28 17.14
N ASP A 52 -10.20 1.00 16.09
CA ASP A 52 -11.60 0.60 16.26
C ASP A 52 -11.73 -0.83 16.78
N GLY A 53 -10.84 -1.70 16.34
CA GLY A 53 -10.88 -3.09 16.74
C GLY A 53 -10.23 -3.37 18.06
N GLY A 54 -9.51 -2.39 18.54
CA GLY A 54 -8.73 -2.47 19.76
C GLY A 54 -9.45 -2.89 20.94
#